data_815fc99d0c8afe2e4a60afe7791f535d
#
_entry.id   815fc99d0c8afe2e4a60afe7791f535d
#
_cell.length_a   1.000
_cell.length_b   1.000
_cell.length_c   1.000
_cell.angle_alpha   90.00
_cell.angle_beta   90.00
_cell.angle_gamma   90.00
#
_symmetry.space_group_name_H-M   'P 1'
#
loop_
_entity.id
_entity.type
_entity.pdbx_description
1 polymer ?
#
loop_
_entity_poly.entity_id
_entity_poly.type
_entity_poly.pdbx_seq_one_letter_code
_entity_poly.pdbx_strand_id
1 'polypeptide(L)'
;MDLVEVAGIPRSTYYYWEKRLDQADKYGQVKETIKIIYHEHKGRYGYRRVAKELRKHGYSHDPKTINRLMNEMGLKCMVRMKKYRSYKGNVGKIAPNVLQRDFNADKMNQKWVTDVTEFHLFGEKRYLSPVLDLCNGEIIAYKVMNRPVYQLVSDMLDEAIKRIQPEDKVILHSDQGWHYQMKKYQKTLQEHQITQSMSRKGNCLDNAVMENFFGLLKSELLYLQEFESMAHFEKELEEYIRYYNYKRMKAKLKDLSPVEY
;
A
#
# COMPACT_ATOMS: atom_id res chain seq x y z
N MET A 1 29.51 -50.62 -19.21
CA MET A 1 28.07 -50.31 -19.29
C MET A 1 27.96 -48.81 -19.34
N ASP A 2 27.37 -48.26 -20.41
CA ASP A 2 27.34 -46.81 -20.65
C ASP A 2 26.26 -46.21 -19.74
N LEU A 3 26.59 -45.18 -18.96
CA LEU A 3 25.66 -44.53 -18.02
C LEU A 3 24.35 -44.09 -18.68
N VAL A 4 24.40 -43.78 -19.97
CA VAL A 4 23.27 -43.36 -20.79
C VAL A 4 22.29 -44.53 -21.01
N GLU A 5 22.81 -45.76 -21.20
CA GLU A 5 22.01 -46.98 -21.33
C GLU A 5 21.29 -47.33 -19.97
N VAL A 6 22.01 -47.19 -18.87
CA VAL A 6 21.46 -47.43 -17.52
C VAL A 6 20.34 -46.43 -17.17
N ALA A 7 20.49 -45.17 -17.61
CA ALA A 7 19.50 -44.11 -17.40
C ALA A 7 18.28 -44.19 -18.34
N GLY A 8 18.33 -45.08 -19.37
CA GLY A 8 17.24 -45.21 -20.37
C GLY A 8 17.02 -43.97 -21.23
N ILE A 9 18.07 -43.14 -21.37
CA ILE A 9 18.00 -41.87 -22.13
C ILE A 9 18.64 -42.08 -23.51
N PRO A 10 17.97 -41.67 -24.63
CA PRO A 10 18.63 -41.70 -25.95
C PRO A 10 19.93 -40.88 -25.96
N ARG A 11 21.01 -41.42 -26.56
CA ARG A 11 22.35 -40.76 -26.66
C ARG A 11 22.23 -39.35 -27.26
N SER A 12 21.38 -39.16 -28.28
CA SER A 12 21.12 -37.84 -28.88
C SER A 12 20.55 -36.81 -27.88
N THR A 13 19.66 -37.26 -27.01
CA THR A 13 19.08 -36.44 -25.93
C THR A 13 20.12 -36.07 -24.88
N TYR A 14 20.97 -37.03 -24.48
CA TYR A 14 22.09 -36.79 -23.55
C TYR A 14 23.05 -35.71 -24.10
N TYR A 15 23.63 -35.90 -25.31
CA TYR A 15 24.53 -34.92 -25.90
C TYR A 15 23.88 -33.57 -26.22
N TYR A 16 22.56 -33.53 -26.50
CA TYR A 16 21.85 -32.31 -26.67
C TYR A 16 21.80 -31.51 -25.35
N TRP A 17 21.56 -32.17 -24.22
CA TRP A 17 21.54 -31.52 -22.91
C TRP A 17 22.93 -31.19 -22.40
N GLU A 18 23.92 -32.07 -22.59
CA GLU A 18 25.32 -31.83 -22.23
C GLU A 18 25.85 -30.53 -22.85
N LYS A 19 25.66 -30.34 -24.14
CA LYS A 19 26.03 -29.08 -24.82
C LYS A 19 25.30 -27.85 -24.28
N ARG A 20 24.20 -28.03 -23.61
CA ARG A 20 23.40 -26.93 -22.99
C ARG A 20 23.81 -26.61 -21.59
N LEU A 21 24.44 -27.54 -20.86
CA LEU A 21 24.94 -27.29 -19.52
C LEU A 21 26.00 -26.19 -19.49
N ASP A 22 26.79 -26.08 -20.54
CA ASP A 22 27.86 -25.07 -20.66
C ASP A 22 27.39 -23.76 -21.33
N GLN A 23 26.13 -23.68 -21.76
CA GLN A 23 25.61 -22.46 -22.35
C GLN A 23 25.21 -21.47 -21.25
N ALA A 24 25.71 -20.22 -21.40
CA ALA A 24 25.28 -19.13 -20.51
C ALA A 24 23.75 -19.00 -20.52
N ASP A 25 23.14 -18.84 -19.33
CA ASP A 25 21.71 -18.69 -19.23
C ASP A 25 21.25 -17.42 -19.97
N LYS A 26 20.47 -17.63 -21.04
CA LYS A 26 19.87 -16.56 -21.86
C LYS A 26 19.21 -15.46 -21.03
N TYR A 27 18.70 -15.81 -19.85
CA TYR A 27 17.99 -14.92 -18.95
C TYR A 27 18.81 -14.52 -17.72
N GLY A 28 20.13 -14.81 -17.69
CA GLY A 28 20.97 -14.57 -16.51
C GLY A 28 20.87 -13.14 -15.98
N GLN A 29 21.06 -12.14 -16.85
CA GLN A 29 20.96 -10.73 -16.46
C GLN A 29 19.53 -10.35 -16.02
N VAL A 30 18.52 -10.87 -16.71
CA VAL A 30 17.10 -10.64 -16.36
C VAL A 30 16.78 -11.24 -14.99
N LYS A 31 17.27 -12.46 -14.71
CA LYS A 31 17.08 -13.12 -13.40
C LYS A 31 17.72 -12.32 -12.26
N GLU A 32 18.92 -11.78 -12.46
CA GLU A 32 19.58 -10.93 -11.45
C GLU A 32 18.77 -9.63 -11.21
N THR A 33 18.32 -8.98 -12.28
CA THR A 33 17.47 -7.77 -12.14
C THR A 33 16.14 -8.10 -11.45
N ILE A 34 15.52 -9.26 -11.74
CA ILE A 34 14.31 -9.72 -11.02
C ILE A 34 14.59 -9.87 -9.52
N LYS A 35 15.73 -10.45 -9.11
CA LYS A 35 16.11 -10.57 -7.69
C LYS A 35 16.24 -9.20 -7.02
N ILE A 36 16.94 -8.26 -7.69
CA ILE A 36 17.11 -6.90 -7.18
C ILE A 36 15.74 -6.25 -6.93
N ILE A 37 14.86 -6.24 -7.94
CA ILE A 37 13.51 -5.69 -7.83
C ILE A 37 12.72 -6.38 -6.72
N TYR A 38 12.77 -7.71 -6.65
CA TYR A 38 12.04 -8.48 -5.64
C TYR A 38 12.47 -8.11 -4.22
N HIS A 39 13.78 -8.01 -3.95
CA HIS A 39 14.31 -7.66 -2.65
C HIS A 39 14.10 -6.18 -2.29
N GLU A 40 14.25 -5.27 -3.25
CA GLU A 40 13.96 -3.85 -3.05
C GLU A 40 12.52 -3.63 -2.56
N HIS A 41 11.58 -4.38 -3.14
CA HIS A 41 10.18 -4.34 -2.74
C HIS A 41 9.81 -5.35 -1.63
N LYS A 42 10.79 -5.94 -0.94
CA LYS A 42 10.59 -6.86 0.21
C LYS A 42 9.57 -7.98 -0.12
N GLY A 43 9.60 -8.55 -1.34
CA GLY A 43 8.69 -9.61 -1.78
C GLY A 43 7.22 -9.18 -2.02
N ARG A 44 6.90 -7.89 -1.97
CA ARG A 44 5.54 -7.36 -2.15
C ARG A 44 5.05 -7.41 -3.60
N TYR A 45 5.99 -7.48 -4.57
CA TYR A 45 5.66 -7.49 -5.99
C TYR A 45 5.48 -8.89 -6.53
N GLY A 46 4.31 -9.15 -7.14
CA GLY A 46 4.10 -10.33 -7.97
C GLY A 46 4.61 -10.10 -9.41
N TYR A 47 4.68 -11.17 -10.20
CA TYR A 47 5.26 -11.18 -11.54
C TYR A 47 4.78 -10.05 -12.47
N ARG A 48 3.51 -9.60 -12.35
CA ARG A 48 2.99 -8.50 -13.18
C ARG A 48 3.64 -7.16 -12.86
N ARG A 49 3.87 -6.86 -11.58
CA ARG A 49 4.57 -5.64 -11.17
C ARG A 49 6.06 -5.73 -11.47
N VAL A 50 6.68 -6.89 -11.23
CA VAL A 50 8.08 -7.14 -11.60
C VAL A 50 8.30 -6.96 -13.10
N ALA A 51 7.39 -7.47 -13.96
CA ALA A 51 7.47 -7.30 -15.41
C ALA A 51 7.37 -5.81 -15.84
N LYS A 52 6.57 -5.01 -15.12
CA LYS A 52 6.46 -3.57 -15.39
C LYS A 52 7.72 -2.81 -14.94
N GLU A 53 8.25 -3.14 -13.78
CA GLU A 53 9.49 -2.55 -13.26
C GLU A 53 10.68 -2.87 -14.16
N LEU A 54 10.80 -4.12 -14.64
CA LEU A 54 11.82 -4.54 -15.61
C LEU A 54 11.86 -3.68 -16.88
N ARG A 55 10.72 -3.15 -17.33
CA ARG A 55 10.67 -2.23 -18.48
C ARG A 55 11.43 -0.93 -18.22
N LYS A 56 11.40 -0.41 -16.99
CA LYS A 56 12.18 0.77 -16.60
C LYS A 56 13.69 0.49 -16.67
N HIS A 57 14.09 -0.78 -16.50
CA HIS A 57 15.47 -1.25 -16.65
C HIS A 57 15.82 -1.70 -18.08
N GLY A 58 14.96 -1.42 -19.07
CA GLY A 58 15.22 -1.74 -20.48
C GLY A 58 14.86 -3.17 -20.91
N TYR A 59 14.28 -3.99 -20.03
CA TYR A 59 13.90 -5.37 -20.36
C TYR A 59 12.42 -5.45 -20.71
N SER A 60 12.10 -5.85 -21.94
CA SER A 60 10.71 -6.07 -22.39
C SER A 60 10.45 -7.56 -22.61
N HIS A 61 9.90 -8.22 -21.59
CA HIS A 61 9.51 -9.62 -21.62
C HIS A 61 8.03 -9.80 -21.29
N ASP A 62 7.44 -10.86 -21.87
CA ASP A 62 6.06 -11.23 -21.54
C ASP A 62 5.92 -11.56 -20.04
N PRO A 63 4.86 -11.09 -19.36
CA PRO A 63 4.65 -11.37 -17.95
C PRO A 63 4.63 -12.86 -17.59
N LYS A 64 4.20 -13.76 -18.52
CA LYS A 64 4.25 -15.20 -18.29
C LYS A 64 5.70 -15.72 -18.23
N THR A 65 6.60 -15.16 -19.05
CA THR A 65 8.04 -15.48 -18.97
C THR A 65 8.59 -15.05 -17.62
N ILE A 66 8.29 -13.86 -17.15
CA ILE A 66 8.74 -13.38 -15.83
C ILE A 66 8.17 -14.27 -14.71
N ASN A 67 6.90 -14.68 -14.79
CA ASN A 67 6.33 -15.61 -13.82
C ASN A 67 7.07 -16.95 -13.77
N ARG A 68 7.43 -17.51 -14.95
CA ARG A 68 8.22 -18.73 -15.03
C ARG A 68 9.59 -18.55 -14.39
N LEU A 69 10.33 -17.48 -14.75
CA LEU A 69 11.65 -17.18 -14.17
C LEU A 69 11.59 -16.98 -12.66
N MET A 70 10.59 -16.26 -12.15
CA MET A 70 10.40 -16.09 -10.70
C MET A 70 10.16 -17.45 -10.01
N ASN A 71 9.33 -18.33 -10.61
CA ASN A 71 9.08 -19.66 -10.06
C ASN A 71 10.33 -20.54 -10.08
N GLU A 72 11.14 -20.50 -11.14
CA GLU A 72 12.44 -21.20 -11.25
C GLU A 72 13.40 -20.77 -10.13
N MET A 73 13.36 -19.49 -9.73
CA MET A 73 14.18 -18.93 -8.65
C MET A 73 13.54 -19.07 -7.25
N GLY A 74 12.34 -19.66 -7.14
CA GLY A 74 11.61 -19.78 -5.88
C GLY A 74 11.00 -18.46 -5.38
N LEU A 75 11.01 -17.39 -6.19
CA LEU A 75 10.51 -16.07 -5.80
C LEU A 75 9.00 -15.98 -5.99
N LYS A 76 8.27 -15.87 -4.88
CA LYS A 76 6.80 -15.76 -4.86
C LYS A 76 6.36 -14.48 -4.14
N CYS A 77 5.31 -13.83 -4.65
CA CYS A 77 4.70 -12.71 -3.94
C CYS A 77 4.24 -13.16 -2.54
N MET A 78 4.71 -12.47 -1.51
CA MET A 78 4.43 -12.81 -0.11
C MET A 78 3.10 -12.25 0.38
N VAL A 79 2.54 -11.24 -0.31
CA VAL A 79 1.30 -10.57 0.10
C VAL A 79 0.09 -11.47 -0.06
N ARG A 80 -0.60 -11.76 1.05
CA ARG A 80 -1.87 -12.50 1.07
C ARG A 80 -3.01 -11.56 1.44
N MET A 81 -3.98 -11.36 0.54
CA MET A 81 -5.17 -10.57 0.81
C MET A 81 -6.08 -11.30 1.82
N LYS A 82 -6.33 -10.68 2.99
CA LYS A 82 -7.39 -11.11 3.93
C LYS A 82 -8.57 -10.17 3.81
N LYS A 83 -9.81 -10.69 3.88
CA LYS A 83 -11.04 -9.87 3.92
C LYS A 83 -11.14 -9.13 5.26
N TYR A 84 -11.39 -7.82 5.19
CA TYR A 84 -11.61 -6.93 6.33
C TYR A 84 -13.03 -7.06 6.91
N ARG A 85 -13.21 -6.79 8.22
CA ARG A 85 -14.51 -6.66 8.89
C ARG A 85 -14.52 -5.39 9.76
N SER A 86 -15.54 -4.55 9.58
CA SER A 86 -15.67 -3.26 10.27
C SER A 86 -16.38 -3.34 11.63
N TYR A 87 -16.14 -2.32 12.48
CA TYR A 87 -16.72 -2.16 13.83
C TYR A 87 -17.85 -1.14 13.83
N LYS A 88 -18.85 -1.27 14.78
CA LYS A 88 -20.01 -0.38 14.89
C LYS A 88 -20.00 0.35 16.24
N GLY A 89 -20.01 1.68 16.23
CA GLY A 89 -20.13 2.52 17.44
C GLY A 89 -20.96 3.80 17.18
N ASN A 90 -21.45 4.45 18.25
CA ASN A 90 -22.30 5.65 18.19
C ASN A 90 -21.82 6.71 19.19
N VAL A 91 -21.79 8.01 18.83
CA VAL A 91 -22.19 9.22 19.60
C VAL A 91 -21.64 10.50 18.94
N GLY A 92 -22.46 11.60 18.83
CA GLY A 92 -22.06 12.96 18.48
C GLY A 92 -22.82 13.55 17.28
N LYS A 93 -22.47 14.77 16.84
CA LYS A 93 -23.13 15.45 15.73
C LYS A 93 -22.49 15.00 14.40
N ILE A 94 -23.27 14.36 13.56
CA ILE A 94 -22.85 13.77 12.29
C ILE A 94 -22.98 14.81 11.18
N ALA A 95 -21.93 14.99 10.37
CA ALA A 95 -21.98 15.78 9.14
C ALA A 95 -22.64 15.00 7.98
N PRO A 96 -23.21 15.70 6.98
CA PRO A 96 -23.79 15.01 5.81
C PRO A 96 -22.72 14.28 4.99
N ASN A 97 -23.12 13.22 4.30
CA ASN A 97 -22.23 12.56 3.32
C ASN A 97 -22.19 13.37 2.01
N VAL A 98 -21.26 14.31 1.95
CA VAL A 98 -21.05 15.16 0.77
C VAL A 98 -20.30 14.39 -0.34
N LEU A 99 -19.42 13.48 0.04
CA LEU A 99 -18.59 12.70 -0.91
C LEU A 99 -19.41 11.74 -1.78
N GLN A 100 -20.51 11.16 -1.22
CA GLN A 100 -21.46 10.27 -1.89
C GLN A 100 -20.80 9.12 -2.72
N ARG A 101 -19.64 8.60 -2.25
CA ARG A 101 -18.80 7.61 -2.93
C ARG A 101 -18.16 8.07 -4.23
N ASP A 102 -18.18 9.35 -4.53
CA ASP A 102 -17.39 9.89 -5.62
C ASP A 102 -15.93 10.10 -5.17
N PHE A 103 -15.17 9.00 -5.28
CA PHE A 103 -13.75 8.94 -4.91
C PHE A 103 -12.82 9.42 -6.03
N ASN A 104 -13.34 10.02 -7.09
CA ASN A 104 -12.50 10.63 -8.11
C ASN A 104 -12.20 12.08 -7.74
N ALA A 105 -10.97 12.48 -7.90
CA ALA A 105 -10.52 13.86 -7.76
C ALA A 105 -9.58 14.20 -8.93
N ASP A 106 -9.80 15.35 -9.54
CA ASP A 106 -9.04 15.80 -10.73
C ASP A 106 -7.79 16.59 -10.33
N LYS A 107 -7.76 17.08 -9.10
CA LYS A 107 -6.67 17.91 -8.56
C LYS A 107 -6.32 17.48 -7.14
N MET A 108 -5.07 17.67 -6.78
CA MET A 108 -4.61 17.59 -5.40
C MET A 108 -5.43 18.54 -4.51
N ASN A 109 -5.59 18.18 -3.24
CA ASN A 109 -6.33 18.98 -2.25
C ASN A 109 -7.80 19.23 -2.59
N GLN A 110 -8.41 18.43 -3.47
CA GLN A 110 -9.85 18.50 -3.74
C GLN A 110 -10.66 17.63 -2.79
N LYS A 111 -10.22 16.39 -2.60
CA LYS A 111 -10.91 15.40 -1.77
C LYS A 111 -9.90 14.60 -0.96
N TRP A 112 -10.03 14.66 0.35
CA TRP A 112 -9.23 13.90 1.28
C TRP A 112 -10.10 12.88 2.02
N VAL A 113 -9.50 11.76 2.39
CA VAL A 113 -10.14 10.76 3.24
C VAL A 113 -9.26 10.44 4.44
N THR A 114 -9.87 10.20 5.58
CA THR A 114 -9.19 9.87 6.83
C THR A 114 -9.95 8.80 7.62
N ASP A 115 -9.23 8.08 8.45
CA ASP A 115 -9.76 7.08 9.38
C ASP A 115 -8.68 6.76 10.42
N VAL A 116 -9.05 6.03 11.47
CA VAL A 116 -8.11 5.57 12.51
C VAL A 116 -8.02 4.06 12.49
N THR A 117 -6.79 3.51 12.46
CA THR A 117 -6.58 2.07 12.63
C THR A 117 -5.73 1.76 13.86
N GLU A 118 -5.99 0.59 14.46
CA GLU A 118 -5.26 0.07 15.61
C GLU A 118 -4.31 -1.06 15.19
N PHE A 119 -3.13 -1.07 15.80
CA PHE A 119 -2.18 -2.18 15.79
C PHE A 119 -2.00 -2.68 17.23
N HIS A 120 -1.92 -3.99 17.40
CA HIS A 120 -1.67 -4.62 18.69
C HIS A 120 -0.51 -5.61 18.57
N LEU A 121 0.62 -5.28 19.19
CA LEU A 121 1.87 -6.07 19.19
C LEU A 121 2.50 -5.97 20.59
N PHE A 122 3.14 -7.04 21.04
CA PHE A 122 3.88 -7.09 22.33
C PHE A 122 3.02 -6.66 23.55
N GLY A 123 1.70 -6.90 23.52
CA GLY A 123 0.78 -6.43 24.57
C GLY A 123 0.50 -4.93 24.57
N GLU A 124 1.09 -4.17 23.65
CA GLU A 124 0.90 -2.73 23.48
C GLU A 124 0.03 -2.40 22.26
N LYS A 125 -0.57 -1.20 22.29
CA LYS A 125 -1.35 -0.69 21.16
C LYS A 125 -0.70 0.53 20.53
N ARG A 126 -0.86 0.66 19.22
CA ARG A 126 -0.58 1.88 18.45
C ARG A 126 -1.76 2.20 17.55
N TYR A 127 -2.02 3.48 17.42
CA TYR A 127 -3.09 4.01 16.60
C TYR A 127 -2.49 4.90 15.53
N LEU A 128 -2.86 4.66 14.27
CA LEU A 128 -2.46 5.45 13.13
C LEU A 128 -3.67 6.21 12.59
N SER A 129 -3.54 7.52 12.44
CA SER A 129 -4.52 8.39 11.77
C SER A 129 -3.84 9.05 10.56
N PRO A 130 -4.08 8.61 9.34
CA PRO A 130 -3.58 9.22 8.12
C PRO A 130 -4.63 10.07 7.43
N VAL A 131 -4.18 11.03 6.60
CA VAL A 131 -4.98 11.67 5.55
C VAL A 131 -4.46 11.20 4.20
N LEU A 132 -5.36 10.72 3.35
CA LEU A 132 -5.06 10.30 1.99
C LEU A 132 -5.74 11.24 0.99
N ASP A 133 -4.99 11.78 0.04
CA ASP A 133 -5.53 12.55 -1.08
C ASP A 133 -6.09 11.61 -2.15
N LEU A 134 -7.33 11.83 -2.59
CA LEU A 134 -8.00 10.96 -3.56
C LEU A 134 -7.48 11.13 -4.99
N CYS A 135 -6.81 12.24 -5.30
CA CYS A 135 -6.29 12.50 -6.63
C CYS A 135 -5.22 11.47 -7.04
N ASN A 136 -4.20 11.34 -6.22
CA ASN A 136 -3.08 10.41 -6.47
C ASN A 136 -2.97 9.28 -5.45
N GLY A 137 -3.74 9.34 -4.36
CA GLY A 137 -3.70 8.36 -3.26
C GLY A 137 -2.46 8.49 -2.38
N GLU A 138 -1.82 9.66 -2.31
CA GLU A 138 -0.73 9.99 -1.40
C GLU A 138 -1.23 10.05 0.04
N ILE A 139 -0.46 9.54 0.99
CA ILE A 139 -0.63 9.84 2.41
C ILE A 139 0.04 11.18 2.66
N ILE A 140 -0.74 12.26 2.70
CA ILE A 140 -0.24 13.64 2.81
C ILE A 140 0.14 14.05 4.23
N ALA A 141 -0.49 13.42 5.22
CA ALA A 141 -0.18 13.59 6.64
C ALA A 141 -0.56 12.32 7.40
N TYR A 142 0.10 12.08 8.52
CA TYR A 142 -0.29 11.01 9.45
C TYR A 142 0.25 11.28 10.86
N LYS A 143 -0.39 10.64 11.85
CA LYS A 143 0.09 10.62 13.24
C LYS A 143 -0.02 9.22 13.81
N VAL A 144 0.97 8.84 14.63
CA VAL A 144 0.96 7.60 15.40
C VAL A 144 0.99 7.93 16.88
N MET A 145 0.12 7.30 17.67
CA MET A 145 0.08 7.46 19.12
C MET A 145 -0.25 6.13 19.80
N ASN A 146 0.06 6.03 21.10
CA ASN A 146 -0.24 4.85 21.93
C ASN A 146 -1.70 4.82 22.45
N ARG A 147 -2.46 5.92 22.27
CA ARG A 147 -3.88 6.04 22.68
C ARG A 147 -4.68 6.75 21.60
N PRO A 148 -5.96 6.35 21.39
CA PRO A 148 -6.85 7.00 20.43
C PRO A 148 -7.47 8.27 21.03
N VAL A 149 -6.65 9.21 21.44
CA VAL A 149 -7.09 10.50 21.99
C VAL A 149 -7.35 11.50 20.87
N TYR A 150 -8.09 12.59 21.17
CA TYR A 150 -8.38 13.64 20.20
C TYR A 150 -7.12 14.19 19.52
N GLN A 151 -6.03 14.31 20.28
CA GLN A 151 -4.76 14.82 19.78
C GLN A 151 -4.21 14.01 18.59
N LEU A 152 -4.47 12.70 18.52
CA LEU A 152 -4.08 11.86 17.36
C LEU A 152 -4.62 12.43 16.05
N VAL A 153 -5.87 12.87 16.05
CA VAL A 153 -6.58 13.38 14.86
C VAL A 153 -6.32 14.87 14.66
N SER A 154 -6.18 15.67 15.73
CA SER A 154 -5.88 17.09 15.60
C SER A 154 -4.46 17.33 15.06
N ASP A 155 -3.44 16.66 15.61
CA ASP A 155 -2.07 16.84 15.14
C ASP A 155 -1.91 16.39 13.68
N MET A 156 -2.60 15.32 13.29
CA MET A 156 -2.64 14.85 11.91
C MET A 156 -3.29 15.88 10.98
N LEU A 157 -4.41 16.49 11.42
CA LEU A 157 -5.11 17.52 10.66
C LEU A 157 -4.27 18.79 10.51
N ASP A 158 -3.60 19.22 11.57
CA ASP A 158 -2.70 20.39 11.57
C ASP A 158 -1.56 20.21 10.55
N GLU A 159 -1.02 19.00 10.41
CA GLU A 159 -0.02 18.69 9.38
C GLU A 159 -0.63 18.68 7.97
N ALA A 160 -1.84 18.13 7.79
CA ALA A 160 -2.50 18.11 6.49
C ALA A 160 -2.83 19.53 6.00
N ILE A 161 -3.30 20.41 6.87
CA ILE A 161 -3.66 21.81 6.57
C ILE A 161 -2.48 22.58 5.97
N LYS A 162 -1.25 22.29 6.35
CA LYS A 162 -0.05 22.93 5.76
C LYS A 162 0.12 22.72 4.26
N ARG A 163 -0.58 21.71 3.69
CA ARG A 163 -0.58 21.41 2.25
C ARG A 163 -1.59 22.24 1.46
N ILE A 164 -2.56 22.87 2.11
CA ILE A 164 -3.66 23.62 1.47
C ILE A 164 -3.12 24.94 0.92
N GLN A 165 -3.46 25.22 -0.33
CA GLN A 165 -3.24 26.51 -0.95
C GLN A 165 -4.49 27.40 -0.82
N PRO A 166 -4.39 28.73 -0.92
CA PRO A 166 -5.54 29.65 -0.75
C PRO A 166 -6.74 29.37 -1.68
N GLU A 167 -6.49 28.80 -2.85
CA GLU A 167 -7.50 28.46 -3.87
C GLU A 167 -8.14 27.08 -3.67
N ASP A 168 -7.60 26.26 -2.79
CA ASP A 168 -8.08 24.89 -2.57
C ASP A 168 -9.43 24.89 -1.86
N LYS A 169 -10.34 24.03 -2.32
CA LYS A 169 -11.64 23.76 -1.70
C LYS A 169 -11.71 22.29 -1.31
N VAL A 170 -11.17 21.99 -0.16
CA VAL A 170 -11.01 20.62 0.32
C VAL A 170 -12.30 20.05 0.90
N ILE A 171 -12.66 18.84 0.49
CA ILE A 171 -13.65 18.00 1.18
C ILE A 171 -12.87 16.95 1.97
N LEU A 172 -12.99 16.94 3.30
CA LEU A 172 -12.40 15.91 4.14
C LEU A 172 -13.47 14.92 4.60
N HIS A 173 -13.38 13.68 4.12
CA HIS A 173 -14.32 12.61 4.44
C HIS A 173 -13.75 11.65 5.48
N SER A 174 -14.58 11.27 6.44
CA SER A 174 -14.25 10.30 7.48
C SER A 174 -15.41 9.35 7.75
N ASP A 175 -15.18 8.34 8.58
CA ASP A 175 -16.25 7.60 9.23
C ASP A 175 -16.94 8.47 10.30
N GLN A 176 -17.88 7.86 11.06
CA GLN A 176 -18.55 8.52 12.19
C GLN A 176 -17.79 8.34 13.51
N GLY A 177 -16.46 8.23 13.49
CA GLY A 177 -15.63 8.17 14.68
C GLY A 177 -15.84 9.39 15.59
N TRP A 178 -15.87 9.19 16.91
CA TRP A 178 -16.14 10.25 17.88
C TRP A 178 -15.19 11.44 17.76
N HIS A 179 -13.93 11.21 17.35
CA HIS A 179 -12.92 12.26 17.16
C HIS A 179 -13.38 13.32 16.15
N TYR A 180 -13.98 12.87 15.04
CA TYR A 180 -14.44 13.72 13.95
C TYR A 180 -15.73 14.45 14.25
N GLN A 181 -16.47 14.01 15.30
CA GLN A 181 -17.73 14.59 15.75
C GLN A 181 -17.53 15.69 16.80
N MET A 182 -16.29 15.90 17.29
CA MET A 182 -15.98 16.91 18.29
C MET A 182 -16.13 18.32 17.72
N LYS A 183 -16.75 19.22 18.50
CA LYS A 183 -16.91 20.64 18.16
C LYS A 183 -15.57 21.31 17.79
N LYS A 184 -14.50 20.97 18.52
CA LYS A 184 -13.16 21.51 18.26
C LYS A 184 -12.66 21.12 16.87
N TYR A 185 -12.84 19.84 16.47
CA TYR A 185 -12.49 19.37 15.14
C TYR A 185 -13.27 20.11 14.04
N GLN A 186 -14.58 20.20 14.20
CA GLN A 186 -15.47 20.90 13.26
C GLN A 186 -15.11 22.38 13.14
N LYS A 187 -14.76 23.04 14.26
CA LYS A 187 -14.30 24.43 14.27
C LYS A 187 -13.01 24.60 13.48
N THR A 188 -12.01 23.75 13.70
CA THR A 188 -10.75 23.78 12.93
C THR A 188 -11.02 23.64 11.42
N LEU A 189 -11.88 22.70 11.00
CA LEU A 189 -12.24 22.55 9.58
C LEU A 189 -12.88 23.83 9.02
N GLN A 190 -13.80 24.46 9.76
CA GLN A 190 -14.45 25.71 9.33
C GLN A 190 -13.47 26.87 9.21
N GLU A 191 -12.55 27.02 10.17
CA GLU A 191 -11.51 28.07 10.15
C GLU A 191 -10.60 27.96 8.93
N HIS A 192 -10.36 26.73 8.43
CA HIS A 192 -9.56 26.46 7.23
C HIS A 192 -10.40 26.21 5.97
N GLN A 193 -11.71 26.53 5.98
CA GLN A 193 -12.61 26.37 4.85
C GLN A 193 -12.70 24.96 4.28
N ILE A 194 -12.44 23.94 5.10
CA ILE A 194 -12.53 22.52 4.75
C ILE A 194 -13.98 22.03 4.96
N THR A 195 -14.57 21.49 3.92
CA THR A 195 -15.91 20.89 3.98
C THR A 195 -15.85 19.52 4.63
N GLN A 196 -16.49 19.34 5.79
CA GLN A 196 -16.60 18.05 6.43
C GLN A 196 -17.62 17.15 5.74
N SER A 197 -17.24 15.90 5.49
CA SER A 197 -18.13 14.85 5.00
C SER A 197 -17.97 13.59 5.85
N MET A 198 -19.09 12.92 6.16
CA MET A 198 -19.06 11.68 6.95
C MET A 198 -19.79 10.54 6.25
N SER A 199 -19.27 9.33 6.42
CA SER A 199 -19.93 8.09 5.98
C SER A 199 -21.32 7.94 6.59
N ARG A 200 -22.23 7.29 5.88
CA ARG A 200 -23.51 6.88 6.45
C ARG A 200 -23.30 5.79 7.51
N LYS A 201 -24.13 5.78 8.52
CA LYS A 201 -24.05 4.81 9.63
C LYS A 201 -24.07 3.37 9.12
N GLY A 202 -23.04 2.61 9.49
CA GLY A 202 -22.95 1.20 9.17
C GLY A 202 -22.67 0.89 7.70
N ASN A 203 -22.27 1.88 6.89
CA ASN A 203 -21.96 1.73 5.48
C ASN A 203 -20.45 1.81 5.23
N CYS A 204 -19.77 0.65 5.31
CA CYS A 204 -18.32 0.55 5.09
C CYS A 204 -17.88 1.00 3.68
N LEU A 205 -18.74 0.89 2.68
CA LEU A 205 -18.42 1.31 1.31
C LEU A 205 -18.19 2.81 1.18
N ASP A 206 -18.70 3.61 2.11
CA ASP A 206 -18.54 5.06 2.09
C ASP A 206 -17.10 5.48 2.47
N ASN A 207 -16.31 4.60 3.14
CA ASN A 207 -14.89 4.82 3.48
C ASN A 207 -13.95 3.74 2.88
N ALA A 208 -14.36 3.14 1.76
CA ALA A 208 -13.69 2.00 1.14
C ALA A 208 -12.22 2.26 0.78
N VAL A 209 -11.84 3.51 0.48
CA VAL A 209 -10.47 3.87 0.12
C VAL A 209 -9.53 3.73 1.32
N MET A 210 -9.96 4.20 2.51
CA MET A 210 -9.17 4.05 3.73
C MET A 210 -9.11 2.59 4.19
N GLU A 211 -10.22 1.86 4.10
CA GLU A 211 -10.23 0.42 4.37
C GLU A 211 -9.25 -0.35 3.46
N ASN A 212 -9.20 0.01 2.18
CA ASN A 212 -8.24 -0.57 1.23
C ASN A 212 -6.80 -0.24 1.62
N PHE A 213 -6.51 1.02 1.96
CA PHE A 213 -5.17 1.43 2.42
C PHE A 213 -4.74 0.64 3.66
N PHE A 214 -5.58 0.55 4.68
CA PHE A 214 -5.26 -0.23 5.88
C PHE A 214 -5.11 -1.72 5.60
N GLY A 215 -5.92 -2.27 4.69
CA GLY A 215 -5.77 -3.64 4.23
C GLY A 215 -4.41 -3.89 3.57
N LEU A 216 -3.97 -2.96 2.71
CA LEU A 216 -2.64 -3.02 2.07
C LEU A 216 -1.52 -2.89 3.11
N LEU A 217 -1.59 -1.90 4.00
CA LEU A 217 -0.60 -1.68 5.05
C LEU A 217 -0.45 -2.91 5.94
N LYS A 218 -1.57 -3.49 6.40
CA LYS A 218 -1.53 -4.70 7.23
C LYS A 218 -1.00 -5.92 6.46
N SER A 219 -1.34 -6.07 5.19
CA SER A 219 -0.90 -7.22 4.39
C SER A 219 0.54 -7.08 3.87
N GLU A 220 1.02 -5.86 3.63
CA GLU A 220 2.34 -5.59 3.06
C GLU A 220 3.40 -5.23 4.13
N LEU A 221 2.99 -4.94 5.36
CA LEU A 221 3.87 -4.66 6.48
C LEU A 221 3.64 -5.64 7.64
N LEU A 222 2.45 -5.57 8.29
CA LEU A 222 2.19 -6.25 9.56
C LEU A 222 2.27 -7.78 9.48
N TYR A 223 1.82 -8.37 8.36
CA TYR A 223 1.75 -9.83 8.17
C TYR A 223 2.91 -10.43 7.39
N LEU A 224 3.85 -9.60 6.89
CA LEU A 224 4.98 -10.08 6.09
C LEU A 224 6.27 -10.25 6.87
N GLN A 225 6.40 -9.59 8.02
CA GLN A 225 7.64 -9.61 8.78
C GLN A 225 7.37 -9.74 10.28
N GLU A 226 8.34 -10.21 11.01
CA GLU A 226 8.37 -10.22 12.46
C GLU A 226 9.01 -8.93 12.96
N PHE A 227 8.53 -8.44 14.10
CA PHE A 227 9.07 -7.25 14.75
C PHE A 227 9.71 -7.65 16.07
N GLU A 228 10.82 -7.02 16.42
CA GLU A 228 11.55 -7.29 17.66
C GLU A 228 10.97 -6.49 18.84
N SER A 229 10.38 -5.33 18.56
CA SER A 229 9.83 -4.41 19.57
C SER A 229 8.79 -3.48 18.93
N MET A 230 8.04 -2.76 19.78
CA MET A 230 7.12 -1.73 19.33
C MET A 230 7.86 -0.57 18.64
N ALA A 231 9.03 -0.19 19.12
CA ALA A 231 9.86 0.84 18.47
C ALA A 231 10.33 0.41 17.08
N HIS A 232 10.69 -0.88 16.90
CA HIS A 232 11.02 -1.44 15.58
C HIS A 232 9.79 -1.39 14.66
N PHE A 233 8.60 -1.76 15.16
CA PHE A 233 7.36 -1.65 14.36
C PHE A 233 7.06 -0.21 13.94
N GLU A 234 7.19 0.78 14.84
CA GLU A 234 6.96 2.20 14.52
C GLU A 234 7.89 2.68 13.41
N LYS A 235 9.18 2.36 13.50
CA LYS A 235 10.16 2.69 12.45
C LYS A 235 9.80 2.05 11.11
N GLU A 236 9.47 0.77 11.08
CA GLU A 236 9.07 0.07 9.86
C GLU A 236 7.74 0.60 9.29
N LEU A 237 6.83 1.10 10.13
CA LEU A 237 5.60 1.77 9.73
C LEU A 237 5.88 3.09 9.01
N GLU A 238 6.79 3.92 9.53
CA GLU A 238 7.24 5.16 8.88
C GLU A 238 7.92 4.87 7.53
N GLU A 239 8.82 3.89 7.51
CA GLU A 239 9.47 3.45 6.27
C GLU A 239 8.45 2.90 5.25
N TYR A 240 7.42 2.19 5.71
CA TYR A 240 6.37 1.69 4.83
C TYR A 240 5.54 2.82 4.23
N ILE A 241 5.14 3.85 5.01
CA ILE A 241 4.40 5.00 4.49
C ILE A 241 5.24 5.75 3.45
N ARG A 242 6.54 5.92 3.72
CA ARG A 242 7.46 6.50 2.74
C ARG A 242 7.56 5.65 1.47
N TYR A 243 7.73 4.32 1.61
CA TYR A 243 7.72 3.39 0.49
C TYR A 243 6.41 3.47 -0.30
N TYR A 244 5.26 3.50 0.38
CA TYR A 244 3.95 3.59 -0.24
C TYR A 244 3.80 4.86 -1.10
N ASN A 245 4.27 6.00 -0.60
CA ASN A 245 4.17 7.27 -1.31
C ASN A 245 5.15 7.38 -2.49
N TYR A 246 6.38 6.94 -2.33
CA TYR A 246 7.47 7.25 -3.28
C TYR A 246 7.90 6.09 -4.18
N LYS A 247 7.60 4.83 -3.79
CA LYS A 247 8.10 3.66 -4.52
C LYS A 247 7.01 2.65 -4.90
N ARG A 248 5.88 2.62 -4.19
CA ARG A 248 4.85 1.63 -4.40
C ARG A 248 4.03 1.91 -5.65
N MET A 249 4.30 1.17 -6.72
CA MET A 249 3.59 1.24 -7.99
C MET A 249 2.08 0.95 -7.85
N LYS A 250 1.24 1.79 -8.44
CA LYS A 250 -0.21 1.63 -8.53
C LYS A 250 -0.68 1.59 -9.99
N ALA A 251 -1.41 0.53 -10.37
CA ALA A 251 -1.92 0.37 -11.74
C ALA A 251 -2.85 1.52 -12.17
N LYS A 252 -3.65 2.07 -11.23
CA LYS A 252 -4.52 3.22 -11.49
C LYS A 252 -3.76 4.51 -11.78
N LEU A 253 -2.52 4.61 -11.35
CA LEU A 253 -1.66 5.78 -11.52
C LEU A 253 -0.64 5.55 -12.66
N LYS A 254 -1.04 4.89 -13.73
CA LYS A 254 -0.18 4.57 -14.89
C LYS A 254 1.10 3.83 -14.50
N ASP A 255 1.02 2.99 -13.47
CA ASP A 255 2.13 2.24 -12.87
C ASP A 255 3.21 3.12 -12.21
N LEU A 256 2.85 4.33 -11.80
CA LEU A 256 3.66 5.22 -10.98
C LEU A 256 3.32 5.05 -9.49
N SER A 257 4.19 5.53 -8.62
CA SER A 257 3.88 5.74 -7.21
C SER A 257 2.97 6.97 -7.02
N PRO A 258 2.31 7.15 -5.85
CA PRO A 258 1.50 8.32 -5.59
C PRO A 258 2.18 9.65 -5.87
N VAL A 259 3.43 9.82 -5.46
CA VAL A 259 4.17 11.08 -5.62
C VAL A 259 4.73 11.27 -7.03
N GLU A 260 5.01 10.19 -7.76
CA GLU A 260 5.47 10.26 -9.15
C GLU A 260 4.33 10.59 -10.14
N TYR A 261 3.08 10.34 -9.77
CA TYR A 261 1.89 10.61 -10.60
C TYR A 261 1.54 12.09 -10.63
#